data_0fca17275b8ea8c4938cf5e3df179af2
#
_entry.id   0fca17275b8ea8c4938cf5e3df179af2
#
_cell.length_a   1.000
_cell.length_b   1.000
_cell.length_c   1.000
_cell.angle_alpha   90.00
_cell.angle_beta   90.00
_cell.angle_gamma   90.00
#
_symmetry.space_group_name_H-M   'P 1'
#
loop_
_entity.id
_entity.type
_entity.pdbx_description
1 polymer ?
#
loop_
_entity_poly.entity_id
_entity_poly.type
_entity_poly.pdbx_seq_one_letter_code
_entity_poly.pdbx_strand_id
1 'polypeptide(L)'
;MEILPFDQRACFIAGQAKSGTTLLAALLDNHPELLVLPQETAYFPTVLTKYRNAGRRAQFDYLTTKSFSRVLFGGEPKWREHEYANFPQQKFLEMFERVAFDSANANRDLLALMAESYAATIGVPLDRVQRWIERTPANRNHVDEIVAQFPNAKLLVTLRDPRAILATQIALEKSRKTKRFSVYYVIAHWRVAAKLARRVRSGDVPGLFVQFEQLVSEPSSVMKNVCDYLEIEFDSAVVLTPTKIGQPWGGNSAAQIAFSKVSAEPASRWESELSENEIGWVEWHCRDLMPEFGYEPQLTARALQHFTKPVRAERPREYLKSRIYSIRDGWTCR
;
A
#
# COMPACT_ATOMS: atom_id res chain seq x y z
N MET A 1 -2.21 13.66 28.29
CA MET A 1 -1.31 12.88 27.43
C MET A 1 -0.41 13.87 26.70
N GLU A 2 0.89 13.70 26.75
CA GLU A 2 1.83 14.60 26.07
C GLU A 2 1.71 14.37 24.55
N ILE A 3 1.49 15.46 23.80
CA ILE A 3 1.34 15.37 22.34
C ILE A 3 2.71 15.08 21.74
N LEU A 4 2.86 13.96 21.03
CA LEU A 4 4.12 13.61 20.35
C LEU A 4 4.56 14.73 19.37
N PRO A 5 5.85 14.94 19.16
CA PRO A 5 6.35 15.77 18.06
C PRO A 5 5.79 15.30 16.73
N PHE A 6 5.55 16.21 15.79
CA PHE A 6 4.95 15.89 14.49
C PHE A 6 5.70 14.77 13.76
N ASP A 7 7.03 14.79 13.76
CA ASP A 7 7.88 13.77 13.13
C ASP A 7 7.59 12.36 13.65
N GLN A 8 7.13 12.22 14.88
CA GLN A 8 6.84 10.93 15.51
C GLN A 8 5.38 10.47 15.41
N ARG A 9 4.53 11.26 14.76
CA ARG A 9 3.09 10.94 14.56
C ARG A 9 2.84 10.15 13.28
N ALA A 10 3.85 9.46 12.77
CA ALA A 10 3.74 8.68 11.54
C ALA A 10 2.75 7.52 11.65
N CYS A 11 2.03 7.26 10.57
CA CYS A 11 1.33 6.02 10.32
C CYS A 11 1.69 5.49 8.92
N PHE A 12 2.04 4.21 8.84
CA PHE A 12 2.38 3.59 7.56
C PHE A 12 1.36 2.55 7.17
N ILE A 13 0.82 2.65 5.96
CA ILE A 13 0.00 1.61 5.37
C ILE A 13 0.88 0.74 4.49
N ALA A 14 1.00 -0.53 4.85
CA ALA A 14 1.78 -1.54 4.16
C ALA A 14 0.89 -2.69 3.66
N GLY A 15 1.37 -3.45 2.68
CA GLY A 15 0.64 -4.59 2.14
C GLY A 15 1.13 -4.94 0.75
N GLN A 16 0.39 -5.77 0.03
CA GLN A 16 0.63 -5.98 -1.39
C GLN A 16 -0.11 -4.94 -2.23
N ALA A 17 0.44 -4.55 -3.38
CA ALA A 17 -0.33 -3.79 -4.35
C ALA A 17 -1.64 -4.53 -4.70
N LYS A 18 -2.77 -3.83 -4.71
CA LYS A 18 -4.13 -4.36 -4.92
C LYS A 18 -4.76 -5.10 -3.74
N SER A 19 -4.18 -5.01 -2.55
CA SER A 19 -4.78 -5.52 -1.30
C SER A 19 -5.62 -4.48 -0.54
N GLY A 20 -6.00 -3.37 -1.16
CA GLY A 20 -6.85 -2.35 -0.52
C GLY A 20 -6.09 -1.20 0.15
N THR A 21 -4.75 -1.13 0.08
CA THR A 21 -3.98 -0.03 0.68
C THR A 21 -4.46 1.35 0.25
N THR A 22 -4.84 1.52 -1.04
CA THR A 22 -5.35 2.80 -1.54
C THR A 22 -6.76 3.09 -1.05
N LEU A 23 -7.61 2.07 -0.95
CA LEU A 23 -8.96 2.23 -0.39
C LEU A 23 -8.90 2.64 1.07
N LEU A 24 -8.08 1.96 1.88
CA LEU A 24 -7.91 2.30 3.29
C LEU A 24 -7.41 3.74 3.47
N ALA A 25 -6.41 4.16 2.68
CA ALA A 25 -5.94 5.55 2.71
C ALA A 25 -7.03 6.54 2.29
N ALA A 26 -7.85 6.21 1.28
CA ALA A 26 -8.93 7.06 0.80
C ALA A 26 -10.09 7.20 1.83
N LEU A 27 -10.33 6.17 2.66
CA LEU A 27 -11.29 6.23 3.75
C LEU A 27 -10.80 7.08 4.93
N LEU A 28 -9.50 7.31 5.03
CA LEU A 28 -8.88 8.12 6.07
C LEU A 28 -8.59 9.56 5.63
N ASP A 29 -8.62 9.84 4.31
CA ASP A 29 -8.09 11.08 3.72
C ASP A 29 -8.78 12.37 4.19
N ASN A 30 -10.06 12.35 4.46
CA ASN A 30 -10.80 13.57 4.86
C ASN A 30 -11.02 13.68 6.38
N HIS A 31 -10.33 12.85 7.17
CA HIS A 31 -10.49 12.89 8.63
C HIS A 31 -9.79 14.13 9.20
N PRO A 32 -10.46 14.94 10.06
CA PRO A 32 -9.92 16.24 10.53
C PRO A 32 -8.67 16.11 11.38
N GLU A 33 -8.41 14.94 11.98
CA GLU A 33 -7.24 14.66 12.81
C GLU A 33 -6.12 13.95 12.04
N LEU A 34 -6.30 13.68 10.74
CA LEU A 34 -5.33 12.97 9.91
C LEU A 34 -4.78 13.84 8.78
N LEU A 35 -3.54 13.57 8.43
CA LEU A 35 -2.91 14.09 7.22
C LEU A 35 -2.49 12.92 6.34
N VAL A 36 -3.24 12.61 5.30
CA VAL A 36 -2.95 11.50 4.40
C VAL A 36 -2.16 11.99 3.20
N LEU A 37 -0.93 11.50 3.02
CA LEU A 37 -0.13 11.81 1.84
C LEU A 37 -0.82 11.25 0.58
N PRO A 38 -1.03 12.05 -0.46
CA PRO A 38 -1.91 11.69 -1.57
C PRO A 38 -1.34 10.59 -2.46
N GLN A 39 -0.02 10.35 -2.40
CA GLN A 39 0.68 9.37 -3.23
C GLN A 39 1.71 8.55 -2.46
N GLU A 40 2.15 7.44 -3.09
CA GLU A 40 3.25 6.61 -2.61
C GLU A 40 4.56 7.38 -2.67
N THR A 41 5.27 7.49 -1.56
CA THR A 41 6.57 8.17 -1.52
C THR A 41 7.70 7.26 -1.97
N ALA A 42 7.52 5.95 -1.83
CA ALA A 42 8.57 4.95 -1.98
C ALA A 42 9.83 5.27 -1.15
N TYR A 43 9.66 5.94 0.00
CA TYR A 43 10.76 6.40 0.82
C TYR A 43 11.63 5.23 1.29
N PHE A 44 11.09 4.27 2.02
CA PHE A 44 11.84 3.10 2.47
C PHE A 44 12.34 2.22 1.32
N PRO A 45 11.51 1.79 0.38
CA PRO A 45 11.95 0.85 -0.66
C PRO A 45 12.90 1.45 -1.70
N THR A 46 12.99 2.76 -1.80
CA THR A 46 13.84 3.39 -2.81
C THR A 46 14.79 4.42 -2.23
N VAL A 47 14.30 5.42 -1.48
CA VAL A 47 15.17 6.50 -0.99
C VAL A 47 16.20 5.92 -0.04
N LEU A 48 15.76 5.18 0.98
CA LEU A 48 16.65 4.61 1.98
C LEU A 48 17.41 3.34 1.49
N THR A 49 17.08 2.78 0.34
CA THR A 49 17.88 1.70 -0.24
C THR A 49 18.89 2.19 -1.26
N LYS A 50 18.44 2.93 -2.28
CA LYS A 50 19.29 3.34 -3.41
C LYS A 50 20.02 4.66 -3.16
N TYR A 51 19.42 5.56 -2.38
CA TYR A 51 19.93 6.92 -2.16
C TYR A 51 20.40 7.15 -0.72
N ARG A 52 20.51 6.11 0.11
CA ARG A 52 20.95 6.22 1.51
C ARG A 52 22.26 6.99 1.64
N ASN A 53 23.24 6.69 0.80
CA ASN A 53 24.58 7.30 0.85
C ASN A 53 24.78 8.42 -0.20
N ALA A 54 23.73 8.79 -0.93
CA ALA A 54 23.83 9.80 -2.00
C ALA A 54 23.66 11.24 -1.50
N GLY A 55 23.44 11.41 -0.19
CA GLY A 55 23.21 12.72 0.44
C GLY A 55 21.77 13.23 0.32
N ARG A 56 21.46 14.21 1.16
CA ARG A 56 20.11 14.76 1.31
C ARG A 56 19.54 15.34 0.02
N ARG A 57 20.36 15.99 -0.80
CA ARG A 57 19.94 16.57 -2.08
C ARG A 57 19.44 15.49 -3.05
N ALA A 58 20.16 14.41 -3.22
CA ALA A 58 19.75 13.33 -4.11
C ALA A 58 18.48 12.61 -3.63
N GLN A 59 18.29 12.50 -2.31
CA GLN A 59 17.07 11.97 -1.72
C GLN A 59 15.87 12.91 -1.99
N PHE A 60 16.05 14.20 -1.78
CA PHE A 60 15.06 15.24 -2.08
C PHE A 60 14.68 15.23 -3.58
N ASP A 61 15.67 15.23 -4.46
CA ASP A 61 15.44 15.22 -5.92
C ASP A 61 14.66 13.97 -6.34
N TYR A 62 14.92 12.80 -5.74
CA TYR A 62 14.12 11.62 -6.00
C TYR A 62 12.67 11.80 -5.55
N LEU A 63 12.43 12.27 -4.33
CA LEU A 63 11.10 12.49 -3.80
C LEU A 63 10.30 13.48 -4.65
N THR A 64 10.94 14.52 -5.15
CA THR A 64 10.29 15.60 -5.90
C THR A 64 10.18 15.36 -7.40
N THR A 65 11.01 14.51 -8.01
CA THR A 65 11.01 14.29 -9.46
C THR A 65 10.60 12.89 -9.90
N LYS A 66 10.83 11.87 -9.09
CA LYS A 66 10.65 10.45 -9.48
C LYS A 66 9.51 9.75 -8.78
N SER A 67 9.19 10.15 -7.56
CA SER A 67 8.21 9.48 -6.73
C SER A 67 6.93 10.29 -6.61
N PHE A 68 6.85 11.06 -5.55
CA PHE A 68 5.67 11.84 -5.16
C PHE A 68 5.21 12.82 -6.25
N SER A 69 6.17 13.50 -6.87
CA SER A 69 5.88 14.53 -7.86
C SER A 69 5.51 14.01 -9.25
N ARG A 70 6.01 12.85 -9.66
CA ARG A 70 5.69 12.31 -10.99
C ARG A 70 4.20 12.14 -11.21
N VAL A 71 3.46 11.81 -10.16
CA VAL A 71 2.02 11.61 -10.22
C VAL A 71 1.25 12.90 -9.99
N LEU A 72 1.76 13.78 -9.10
CA LEU A 72 1.17 15.09 -8.84
C LEU A 72 1.38 16.06 -10.02
N PHE A 73 2.44 15.86 -10.81
CA PHE A 73 3.01 16.90 -11.66
C PHE A 73 3.09 16.53 -13.16
N GLY A 74 2.31 15.56 -13.60
CA GLY A 74 2.06 15.41 -15.02
C GLY A 74 2.97 14.42 -15.78
N GLY A 75 3.42 13.36 -15.15
CA GLY A 75 4.11 12.25 -15.84
C GLY A 75 3.26 10.99 -16.01
N GLU A 76 1.99 11.00 -15.66
CA GLU A 76 1.11 9.82 -15.63
C GLU A 76 -0.12 9.96 -16.55
N PRO A 77 -0.82 8.85 -16.82
CA PRO A 77 -1.91 8.82 -17.79
C PRO A 77 -2.96 9.89 -17.52
N LYS A 78 -3.46 10.50 -18.58
CA LYS A 78 -4.45 11.59 -18.60
C LYS A 78 -5.68 11.42 -17.69
N TRP A 79 -6.03 10.18 -17.31
CA TRP A 79 -7.15 9.90 -16.40
C TRP A 79 -6.90 10.24 -14.93
N ARG A 80 -5.62 10.53 -14.54
CA ARG A 80 -5.25 10.98 -13.18
C ARG A 80 -5.06 12.50 -13.07
N GLU A 81 -5.02 13.21 -14.16
CA GLU A 81 -4.81 14.69 -14.17
C GLU A 81 -5.89 15.41 -13.36
N HIS A 82 -7.12 14.89 -13.36
CA HIS A 82 -8.23 15.49 -12.62
C HIS A 82 -8.11 15.34 -11.09
N GLU A 83 -7.42 14.30 -10.59
CA GLU A 83 -7.28 14.06 -9.15
C GLU A 83 -6.41 15.12 -8.46
N TYR A 84 -5.55 15.82 -9.21
CA TYR A 84 -4.55 16.77 -8.68
C TYR A 84 -4.57 18.14 -9.38
N ALA A 85 -5.55 18.38 -10.23
CA ALA A 85 -5.60 19.61 -11.06
C ALA A 85 -5.51 20.91 -10.24
N ASN A 86 -6.02 20.89 -9.01
CA ASN A 86 -6.03 22.05 -8.12
C ASN A 86 -4.96 22.01 -7.03
N PHE A 87 -4.05 21.03 -7.05
CA PHE A 87 -2.99 20.96 -6.05
C PHE A 87 -1.93 22.05 -6.31
N PRO A 88 -1.62 22.94 -5.36
CA PRO A 88 -0.68 24.05 -5.54
C PRO A 88 0.77 23.56 -5.49
N GLN A 89 1.16 22.87 -6.52
CA GLN A 89 2.42 22.19 -6.73
C GLN A 89 3.66 23.04 -6.47
N GLN A 90 3.70 24.19 -7.08
CA GLN A 90 4.85 25.08 -6.97
C GLN A 90 5.05 25.51 -5.50
N LYS A 91 3.95 25.87 -4.83
CA LYS A 91 3.97 26.20 -3.40
C LYS A 91 4.52 25.05 -2.55
N PHE A 92 4.08 23.80 -2.84
CA PHE A 92 4.57 22.62 -2.13
C PHE A 92 6.08 22.43 -2.32
N LEU A 93 6.57 22.51 -3.56
CA LEU A 93 8.01 22.35 -3.85
C LEU A 93 8.87 23.38 -3.16
N GLU A 94 8.49 24.66 -3.23
CA GLU A 94 9.20 25.75 -2.58
C GLU A 94 9.24 25.58 -1.06
N MET A 95 8.11 25.20 -0.46
CA MET A 95 8.02 24.94 0.97
C MET A 95 8.88 23.76 1.38
N PHE A 96 8.78 22.64 0.66
CA PHE A 96 9.55 21.44 0.98
C PHE A 96 11.05 21.67 0.79
N GLU A 97 11.49 22.35 -0.29
CA GLU A 97 12.90 22.68 -0.50
C GLU A 97 13.44 23.58 0.63
N ARG A 98 12.69 24.60 1.00
CA ARG A 98 13.07 25.50 2.10
C ARG A 98 13.29 24.76 3.42
N VAL A 99 12.33 23.92 3.84
CA VAL A 99 12.46 23.20 5.13
C VAL A 99 13.46 22.06 5.04
N ALA A 100 13.59 21.39 3.90
CA ALA A 100 14.53 20.30 3.69
C ALA A 100 15.99 20.73 3.80
N PHE A 101 16.31 21.97 3.42
CA PHE A 101 17.69 22.50 3.43
C PHE A 101 17.93 23.60 4.47
N ASP A 102 16.96 23.84 5.35
CA ASP A 102 17.19 24.66 6.54
C ASP A 102 18.13 23.91 7.49
N SER A 103 19.16 24.61 7.96
CA SER A 103 20.15 24.08 8.91
C SER A 103 19.52 23.59 10.22
N ALA A 104 18.43 24.21 10.67
CA ALA A 104 17.67 23.81 11.85
C ALA A 104 17.03 22.42 11.68
N ASN A 105 16.79 22.00 10.44
CA ASN A 105 16.19 20.72 10.10
C ASN A 105 17.20 19.66 9.61
N ALA A 106 18.50 19.91 9.73
CA ALA A 106 19.54 19.03 9.17
C ALA A 106 19.43 17.58 9.64
N ASN A 107 19.00 17.35 10.88
CA ASN A 107 18.85 16.03 11.50
C ASN A 107 17.41 15.46 11.42
N ARG A 108 16.46 16.23 10.89
CA ARG A 108 15.08 15.76 10.74
C ARG A 108 14.92 14.91 9.49
N ASP A 109 13.98 13.98 9.55
CA ASP A 109 13.66 13.07 8.46
C ASP A 109 13.00 13.79 7.27
N LEU A 110 13.48 13.54 6.05
CA LEU A 110 12.91 14.15 4.84
C LEU A 110 11.45 13.76 4.62
N LEU A 111 11.03 12.57 5.04
CA LEU A 111 9.65 12.14 4.91
C LEU A 111 8.72 12.94 5.83
N ALA A 112 9.14 13.18 7.07
CA ALA A 112 8.39 14.01 8.01
C ALA A 112 8.32 15.47 7.55
N LEU A 113 9.44 16.04 7.06
CA LEU A 113 9.48 17.39 6.49
C LEU A 113 8.60 17.52 5.23
N MET A 114 8.51 16.48 4.42
CA MET A 114 7.62 16.42 3.27
C MET A 114 6.15 16.42 3.71
N ALA A 115 5.80 15.65 4.75
CA ALA A 115 4.44 15.64 5.31
C ALA A 115 4.07 17.02 5.91
N GLU A 116 4.99 17.66 6.62
CA GLU A 116 4.83 19.03 7.16
C GLU A 116 4.60 20.04 6.03
N SER A 117 5.39 19.96 4.96
CA SER A 117 5.28 20.85 3.80
C SER A 117 3.95 20.63 3.06
N TYR A 118 3.49 19.39 2.99
CA TYR A 118 2.19 19.05 2.42
C TYR A 118 1.05 19.65 3.26
N ALA A 119 1.09 19.49 4.59
CA ALA A 119 0.09 20.10 5.49
C ALA A 119 0.00 21.61 5.29
N ALA A 120 1.14 22.29 5.32
CA ALA A 120 1.20 23.75 5.13
C ALA A 120 0.72 24.17 3.73
N THR A 121 0.95 23.35 2.71
CA THR A 121 0.51 23.62 1.34
C THR A 121 -1.01 23.61 1.21
N ILE A 122 -1.67 22.63 1.84
CA ILE A 122 -3.14 22.50 1.81
C ILE A 122 -3.84 23.23 2.97
N GLY A 123 -3.10 23.93 3.82
CA GLY A 123 -3.64 24.74 4.90
C GLY A 123 -4.11 23.96 6.13
N VAL A 124 -3.56 22.76 6.36
CA VAL A 124 -3.86 21.95 7.55
C VAL A 124 -2.93 22.34 8.70
N PRO A 125 -3.46 22.80 9.85
CA PRO A 125 -2.67 23.14 11.04
C PRO A 125 -2.08 21.86 11.66
N LEU A 126 -0.76 21.86 11.95
CA LEU A 126 -0.06 20.69 12.47
C LEU A 126 -0.48 20.28 13.89
N ASP A 127 -0.99 21.19 14.68
CA ASP A 127 -1.52 20.93 16.02
C ASP A 127 -2.79 20.10 16.02
N ARG A 128 -3.57 20.11 14.93
CA ARG A 128 -4.74 19.28 14.72
C ARG A 128 -4.41 17.87 14.22
N VAL A 129 -3.23 17.66 13.64
CA VAL A 129 -2.85 16.38 13.06
C VAL A 129 -2.41 15.41 14.16
N GLN A 130 -3.24 14.44 14.50
CA GLN A 130 -2.87 13.34 15.41
C GLN A 130 -1.93 12.36 14.74
N ARG A 131 -2.15 12.06 13.46
CA ARG A 131 -1.28 11.18 12.65
C ARG A 131 -1.16 11.70 11.22
N TRP A 132 0.06 11.62 10.66
CA TRP A 132 0.26 11.73 9.23
C TRP A 132 0.49 10.33 8.64
N ILE A 133 -0.10 10.07 7.48
CA ILE A 133 -0.20 8.73 6.90
C ILE A 133 0.56 8.67 5.59
N GLU A 134 1.51 7.74 5.50
CA GLU A 134 2.22 7.38 4.28
C GLU A 134 1.78 6.00 3.81
N ARG A 135 1.48 5.89 2.53
CA ARG A 135 1.00 4.66 1.92
C ARG A 135 1.91 4.24 0.77
N THR A 136 2.84 3.37 1.05
CA THR A 136 3.62 2.64 0.03
C THR A 136 3.45 1.14 0.29
N PRO A 137 2.80 0.37 -0.59
CA PRO A 137 2.59 -1.07 -0.34
C PRO A 137 3.88 -1.84 -0.06
N ALA A 138 4.98 -1.43 -0.69
CA ALA A 138 6.30 -2.04 -0.52
C ALA A 138 6.94 -1.80 0.86
N ASN A 139 6.37 -0.94 1.71
CA ASN A 139 6.79 -0.77 3.11
C ASN A 139 6.75 -2.09 3.89
N ARG A 140 5.96 -3.07 3.44
CA ARG A 140 5.94 -4.43 4.02
C ARG A 140 7.32 -5.11 4.09
N ASN A 141 8.26 -4.69 3.25
CA ASN A 141 9.63 -5.22 3.23
C ASN A 141 10.59 -4.47 4.16
N HIS A 142 10.14 -3.37 4.78
CA HIS A 142 10.96 -2.41 5.51
C HIS A 142 10.40 -2.09 6.90
N VAL A 143 9.58 -2.97 7.45
CA VAL A 143 8.88 -2.72 8.72
C VAL A 143 9.85 -2.56 9.88
N ASP A 144 10.90 -3.37 9.95
CA ASP A 144 11.89 -3.27 10.99
C ASP A 144 12.68 -1.94 10.91
N GLU A 145 12.95 -1.45 9.69
CA GLU A 145 13.55 -0.13 9.43
C GLU A 145 12.59 1.01 9.80
N ILE A 146 11.29 0.85 9.49
CA ILE A 146 10.24 1.82 9.85
C ILE A 146 10.15 1.98 11.36
N VAL A 147 10.06 0.87 12.10
CA VAL A 147 9.98 0.89 13.56
C VAL A 147 11.24 1.46 14.20
N ALA A 148 12.42 1.18 13.64
CA ALA A 148 13.68 1.74 14.13
C ALA A 148 13.77 3.26 13.90
N GLN A 149 13.28 3.78 12.77
CA GLN A 149 13.35 5.20 12.40
C GLN A 149 12.19 6.01 13.00
N PHE A 150 11.01 5.41 13.11
CA PHE A 150 9.80 6.01 13.67
C PHE A 150 9.24 5.13 14.80
N PRO A 151 9.85 5.14 16.00
CA PRO A 151 9.50 4.20 17.08
C PRO A 151 8.06 4.32 17.59
N ASN A 152 7.43 5.49 17.41
CA ASN A 152 6.03 5.74 17.77
C ASN A 152 5.06 5.60 16.58
N ALA A 153 5.55 5.10 15.42
CA ALA A 153 4.71 4.94 14.25
C ALA A 153 3.62 3.89 14.49
N LYS A 154 2.43 4.17 13.98
CA LYS A 154 1.37 3.18 13.81
C LYS A 154 1.57 2.45 12.47
N LEU A 155 1.24 1.17 12.43
CA LEU A 155 1.34 0.37 11.22
C LEU A 155 0.00 -0.27 10.90
N LEU A 156 -0.54 0.00 9.70
CA LEU A 156 -1.73 -0.66 9.16
C LEU A 156 -1.29 -1.62 8.06
N VAL A 157 -1.57 -2.91 8.23
CA VAL A 157 -1.14 -3.95 7.29
C VAL A 157 -2.35 -4.55 6.60
N THR A 158 -2.45 -4.34 5.28
CA THR A 158 -3.54 -4.89 4.49
C THR A 158 -3.15 -6.22 3.84
N LEU A 159 -4.09 -7.16 3.84
CA LEU A 159 -4.01 -8.42 3.10
C LEU A 159 -5.32 -8.67 2.38
N ARG A 160 -5.26 -9.34 1.22
CA ARG A 160 -6.39 -9.74 0.39
C ARG A 160 -6.13 -11.12 -0.17
N ASP A 161 -7.19 -11.85 -0.54
CA ASP A 161 -7.08 -13.13 -1.22
C ASP A 161 -6.09 -13.06 -2.40
N PRO A 162 -5.06 -13.91 -2.45
CA PRO A 162 -4.04 -13.85 -3.50
C PRO A 162 -4.62 -14.14 -4.89
N ARG A 163 -5.73 -14.89 -4.99
CA ARG A 163 -6.46 -15.15 -6.23
C ARG A 163 -7.12 -13.87 -6.74
N ALA A 164 -7.76 -13.11 -5.86
CA ALA A 164 -8.37 -11.83 -6.19
C ALA A 164 -7.32 -10.76 -6.59
N ILE A 165 -6.13 -10.80 -6.00
CA ILE A 165 -5.02 -9.94 -6.43
C ILE A 165 -4.56 -10.35 -7.82
N LEU A 166 -4.41 -11.64 -8.12
CA LEU A 166 -4.01 -12.13 -9.43
C LEU A 166 -5.01 -11.72 -10.51
N ALA A 167 -6.31 -11.93 -10.28
CA ALA A 167 -7.37 -11.51 -11.21
C ALA A 167 -7.29 -10.00 -11.51
N THR A 168 -7.14 -9.19 -10.47
CA THR A 168 -6.97 -7.74 -10.62
C THR A 168 -5.73 -7.37 -11.45
N GLN A 169 -4.62 -8.07 -11.27
CA GLN A 169 -3.39 -7.83 -12.04
C GLN A 169 -3.56 -8.23 -13.52
N ILE A 170 -4.19 -9.37 -13.79
CA ILE A 170 -4.50 -9.81 -15.16
C ILE A 170 -5.41 -8.80 -15.86
N ALA A 171 -6.45 -8.32 -15.18
CA ALA A 171 -7.35 -7.32 -15.74
C ALA A 171 -6.61 -6.01 -16.08
N LEU A 172 -5.69 -5.55 -15.21
CA LEU A 172 -4.85 -4.38 -15.47
C LEU A 172 -3.90 -4.58 -16.65
N GLU A 173 -3.30 -5.75 -16.80
CA GLU A 173 -2.44 -6.06 -17.96
C GLU A 173 -3.22 -6.01 -19.26
N LYS A 174 -4.42 -6.59 -19.27
CA LYS A 174 -5.32 -6.55 -20.44
C LYS A 174 -5.68 -5.11 -20.80
N SER A 175 -6.09 -4.29 -19.81
CA SER A 175 -6.51 -2.91 -20.05
C SER A 175 -5.37 -2.01 -20.54
N ARG A 176 -4.14 -2.23 -20.05
CA ARG A 176 -2.94 -1.43 -20.37
C ARG A 176 -2.12 -1.97 -21.54
N LYS A 177 -2.53 -3.10 -22.13
CA LYS A 177 -1.77 -3.81 -23.17
C LYS A 177 -0.30 -4.08 -22.79
N THR A 178 -0.04 -4.32 -21.51
CA THR A 178 1.31 -4.53 -20.96
C THR A 178 1.39 -5.86 -20.22
N LYS A 179 2.48 -6.62 -20.41
CA LYS A 179 2.79 -7.80 -19.59
C LYS A 179 3.74 -7.40 -18.45
N ARG A 180 3.22 -6.77 -17.39
CA ARG A 180 4.06 -6.28 -16.28
C ARG A 180 4.24 -7.26 -15.13
N PHE A 181 3.27 -8.16 -14.90
CA PHE A 181 3.26 -9.00 -13.71
C PHE A 181 3.18 -10.47 -14.08
N SER A 182 3.97 -11.30 -13.42
CA SER A 182 3.83 -12.74 -13.49
C SER A 182 2.99 -13.27 -12.33
N VAL A 183 2.41 -14.45 -12.47
CA VAL A 183 1.74 -15.16 -11.36
C VAL A 183 2.69 -15.28 -10.16
N TYR A 184 3.96 -15.60 -10.42
CA TYR A 184 4.97 -15.73 -9.37
C TYR A 184 5.32 -14.42 -8.67
N TYR A 185 5.26 -13.30 -9.38
CA TYR A 185 5.39 -11.99 -8.75
C TYR A 185 4.28 -11.77 -7.72
N VAL A 186 3.04 -12.08 -8.11
CA VAL A 186 1.90 -11.97 -7.19
C VAL A 186 2.08 -12.86 -5.97
N ILE A 187 2.43 -14.13 -6.18
CA ILE A 187 2.64 -15.12 -5.13
C ILE A 187 3.76 -14.69 -4.17
N ALA A 188 4.93 -14.33 -4.70
CA ALA A 188 6.08 -13.95 -3.88
C ALA A 188 5.76 -12.73 -2.99
N HIS A 189 5.16 -11.70 -3.56
CA HIS A 189 4.79 -10.50 -2.81
C HIS A 189 3.64 -10.73 -1.84
N TRP A 190 2.70 -11.61 -2.18
CA TRP A 190 1.63 -11.99 -1.26
C TRP A 190 2.19 -12.71 -0.03
N ARG A 191 3.09 -13.67 -0.23
CA ARG A 191 3.72 -14.42 0.87
C ARG A 191 4.46 -13.51 1.84
N VAL A 192 5.14 -12.47 1.33
CA VAL A 192 5.80 -11.46 2.18
C VAL A 192 4.76 -10.67 2.98
N ALA A 193 3.67 -10.23 2.34
CA ALA A 193 2.60 -9.51 3.01
C ALA A 193 1.88 -10.39 4.06
N ALA A 194 1.62 -11.66 3.75
CA ALA A 194 0.99 -12.61 4.66
C ALA A 194 1.89 -12.91 5.88
N LYS A 195 3.20 -13.07 5.68
CA LYS A 195 4.15 -13.22 6.81
C LYS A 195 4.17 -11.99 7.70
N LEU A 196 4.13 -10.79 7.13
CA LEU A 196 4.01 -9.55 7.91
C LEU A 196 2.68 -9.50 8.67
N ALA A 197 1.57 -9.81 8.01
CA ALA A 197 0.25 -9.86 8.66
C ALA A 197 0.22 -10.87 9.83
N ARG A 198 0.91 -12.00 9.69
CA ARG A 198 1.11 -12.98 10.79
C ARG A 198 1.89 -12.36 11.95
N ARG A 199 3.02 -11.67 11.69
CA ARG A 199 3.84 -11.00 12.72
C ARG A 199 3.04 -9.93 13.47
N VAL A 200 2.17 -9.20 12.77
CA VAL A 200 1.27 -8.21 13.40
C VAL A 200 0.21 -8.90 14.25
N ARG A 201 -0.40 -9.98 13.77
CA ARG A 201 -1.42 -10.72 14.53
C ARG A 201 -0.87 -11.44 15.76
N SER A 202 0.39 -11.91 15.71
CA SER A 202 1.08 -12.50 16.86
C SER A 202 1.61 -11.49 17.88
N GLY A 203 1.61 -10.19 17.54
CA GLY A 203 2.20 -9.15 18.38
C GLY A 203 3.71 -8.97 18.24
N ASP A 204 4.37 -9.71 17.31
CA ASP A 204 5.82 -9.59 17.07
C ASP A 204 6.19 -8.26 16.44
N VAL A 205 5.22 -7.61 15.77
CA VAL A 205 5.33 -6.29 15.21
C VAL A 205 4.13 -5.47 15.67
N PRO A 206 4.34 -4.29 16.29
CA PRO A 206 3.22 -3.42 16.65
C PRO A 206 2.51 -2.94 15.40
N GLY A 207 1.21 -3.23 15.28
CA GLY A 207 0.42 -2.88 14.10
C GLY A 207 -1.02 -3.36 14.20
N LEU A 208 -1.86 -2.91 13.26
CA LEU A 208 -3.22 -3.41 13.07
C LEU A 208 -3.31 -4.12 11.72
N PHE A 209 -3.78 -5.35 11.75
CA PHE A 209 -4.09 -6.12 10.55
C PHE A 209 -5.48 -5.74 10.02
N VAL A 210 -5.56 -5.42 8.72
CA VAL A 210 -6.80 -5.06 8.03
C VAL A 210 -7.01 -6.02 6.85
N GLN A 211 -7.98 -6.92 6.97
CA GLN A 211 -8.37 -7.82 5.89
C GLN A 211 -9.24 -7.08 4.88
N PHE A 212 -8.87 -7.11 3.60
CA PHE A 212 -9.60 -6.39 2.54
C PHE A 212 -11.06 -6.82 2.44
N GLU A 213 -11.32 -8.11 2.52
CA GLU A 213 -12.68 -8.67 2.44
C GLU A 213 -13.57 -8.14 3.56
N GLN A 214 -13.05 -8.07 4.78
CA GLN A 214 -13.78 -7.47 5.92
C GLN A 214 -13.95 -5.97 5.74
N LEU A 215 -12.92 -5.26 5.26
CA LEU A 215 -13.02 -3.82 5.00
C LEU A 215 -14.14 -3.48 4.01
N VAL A 216 -14.41 -4.36 3.02
CA VAL A 216 -15.45 -4.08 2.02
C VAL A 216 -16.82 -4.67 2.37
N SER A 217 -16.90 -5.70 3.21
CA SER A 217 -18.17 -6.29 3.67
C SER A 217 -18.72 -5.60 4.93
N GLU A 218 -17.83 -5.20 5.84
CA GLU A 218 -18.18 -4.63 7.15
C GLU A 218 -17.39 -3.32 7.41
N PRO A 219 -17.43 -2.35 6.50
CA PRO A 219 -16.56 -1.18 6.55
C PRO A 219 -16.69 -0.37 7.85
N SER A 220 -17.89 -0.26 8.43
CA SER A 220 -18.10 0.48 9.66
C SER A 220 -17.35 -0.15 10.84
N SER A 221 -17.45 -1.47 11.01
CA SER A 221 -16.77 -2.19 12.09
C SER A 221 -15.24 -2.11 11.93
N VAL A 222 -14.73 -2.34 10.71
CA VAL A 222 -13.29 -2.30 10.44
C VAL A 222 -12.74 -0.88 10.63
N MET A 223 -13.42 0.15 10.12
CA MET A 223 -12.95 1.53 10.25
C MET A 223 -13.05 2.04 11.70
N LYS A 224 -14.02 1.56 12.48
CA LYS A 224 -14.04 1.84 13.92
C LYS A 224 -12.77 1.31 14.60
N ASN A 225 -12.39 0.06 14.35
CA ASN A 225 -11.17 -0.53 14.90
C ASN A 225 -9.90 0.22 14.42
N VAL A 226 -9.91 0.70 13.18
CA VAL A 226 -8.79 1.52 12.64
C VAL A 226 -8.71 2.86 13.36
N CYS A 227 -9.83 3.55 13.59
CA CYS A 227 -9.87 4.81 14.32
C CYS A 227 -9.43 4.63 15.79
N ASP A 228 -9.93 3.60 16.47
CA ASP A 228 -9.53 3.26 17.84
C ASP A 228 -8.00 2.99 17.92
N TYR A 229 -7.44 2.26 16.95
CA TYR A 229 -6.00 2.00 16.88
C TYR A 229 -5.18 3.27 16.58
N LEU A 230 -5.68 4.15 15.75
CA LEU A 230 -5.01 5.44 15.42
C LEU A 230 -5.21 6.49 16.52
N GLU A 231 -6.07 6.21 17.51
CA GLU A 231 -6.40 7.14 18.60
C GLU A 231 -7.10 8.42 18.11
N ILE A 232 -8.03 8.26 17.15
CA ILE A 232 -8.83 9.32 16.53
C ILE A 232 -10.31 9.04 16.69
N GLU A 233 -11.16 10.07 16.54
CA GLU A 233 -12.60 9.93 16.62
C GLU A 233 -13.16 9.13 15.43
N PHE A 234 -14.15 8.25 15.69
CA PHE A 234 -14.87 7.55 14.64
C PHE A 234 -16.08 8.38 14.17
N ASP A 235 -15.97 8.99 12.99
CA ASP A 235 -17.08 9.63 12.29
C ASP A 235 -17.42 8.82 11.02
N SER A 236 -18.57 8.14 11.05
CA SER A 236 -19.01 7.30 9.93
C SER A 236 -19.26 8.09 8.64
N ALA A 237 -19.63 9.37 8.71
CA ALA A 237 -19.84 10.20 7.54
C ALA A 237 -18.52 10.50 6.82
N VAL A 238 -17.42 10.54 7.57
CA VAL A 238 -16.07 10.78 7.06
C VAL A 238 -15.41 9.49 6.61
N VAL A 239 -15.23 8.53 7.54
CA VAL A 239 -14.39 7.35 7.31
C VAL A 239 -15.04 6.24 6.48
N LEU A 240 -16.29 6.38 6.05
CA LEU A 240 -16.94 5.47 5.11
C LEU A 240 -17.11 6.06 3.70
N THR A 241 -16.67 7.30 3.51
CA THR A 241 -16.72 8.01 2.22
C THR A 241 -15.29 8.16 1.68
N PRO A 242 -14.90 7.41 0.63
CA PRO A 242 -13.55 7.49 0.12
C PRO A 242 -13.30 8.84 -0.57
N THR A 243 -12.24 9.51 -0.16
CA THR A 243 -11.81 10.79 -0.74
C THR A 243 -10.34 10.76 -1.15
N LYS A 244 -9.90 11.78 -1.88
CA LYS A 244 -8.52 12.02 -2.21
C LYS A 244 -8.25 13.52 -2.29
N ILE A 245 -7.36 13.99 -1.44
CA ILE A 245 -7.14 15.43 -1.20
C ILE A 245 -8.48 16.12 -0.88
N GLY A 246 -9.29 15.49 -0.04
CA GLY A 246 -10.60 15.99 0.37
C GLY A 246 -11.68 15.99 -0.73
N GLN A 247 -11.40 15.45 -1.93
CA GLN A 247 -12.38 15.37 -3.03
C GLN A 247 -12.90 13.93 -3.17
N PRO A 248 -14.18 13.74 -3.59
CA PRO A 248 -14.72 12.41 -3.83
C PRO A 248 -13.82 11.56 -4.73
N TRP A 249 -13.49 10.35 -4.29
CA TRP A 249 -12.61 9.46 -5.04
C TRP A 249 -13.41 8.33 -5.69
N GLY A 250 -13.39 8.28 -7.03
CA GLY A 250 -14.09 7.27 -7.81
C GLY A 250 -13.43 5.89 -7.87
N GLY A 251 -12.37 5.67 -7.08
CA GLY A 251 -11.66 4.39 -7.06
C GLY A 251 -10.53 4.28 -8.09
N ASN A 252 -9.77 3.18 -8.01
CA ASN A 252 -8.73 2.81 -8.97
C ASN A 252 -8.92 1.37 -9.47
N SER A 253 -10.18 0.95 -9.63
CA SER A 253 -10.55 -0.36 -10.13
C SER A 253 -9.92 -0.64 -11.49
N ALA A 254 -9.41 -1.86 -11.68
CA ALA A 254 -8.96 -2.33 -12.99
C ALA A 254 -10.09 -2.34 -14.05
N ALA A 255 -11.34 -2.47 -13.60
CA ALA A 255 -12.53 -2.46 -14.44
C ALA A 255 -13.03 -1.05 -14.76
N GLN A 256 -12.36 0.02 -14.34
CA GLN A 256 -12.77 1.43 -14.52
C GLN A 256 -14.18 1.74 -13.99
N ILE A 257 -14.64 0.97 -13.02
CA ILE A 257 -15.94 1.21 -12.36
C ILE A 257 -15.71 2.29 -11.31
N ALA A 258 -16.40 3.41 -11.43
CA ALA A 258 -16.40 4.45 -10.40
C ALA A 258 -17.18 3.97 -9.17
N PHE A 259 -16.61 4.15 -8.00
CA PHE A 259 -17.23 3.80 -6.73
C PHE A 259 -17.58 5.09 -5.97
N SER A 260 -18.85 5.27 -5.65
CA SER A 260 -19.28 6.29 -4.67
C SER A 260 -19.35 5.73 -3.25
N LYS A 261 -19.31 4.39 -3.11
CA LYS A 261 -19.37 3.67 -1.82
C LYS A 261 -18.46 2.44 -1.88
N VAL A 262 -18.05 1.96 -0.73
CA VAL A 262 -17.33 0.69 -0.59
C VAL A 262 -18.20 -0.46 -1.09
N SER A 263 -17.66 -1.33 -1.96
CA SER A 263 -18.36 -2.48 -2.54
C SER A 263 -17.59 -3.77 -2.27
N ALA A 264 -18.32 -4.82 -1.89
CA ALA A 264 -17.76 -6.15 -1.67
C ALA A 264 -17.55 -6.96 -2.97
N GLU A 265 -18.18 -6.59 -4.08
CA GLU A 265 -18.11 -7.31 -5.38
C GLU A 265 -16.66 -7.63 -5.82
N PRO A 266 -15.67 -6.74 -5.69
CA PRO A 266 -14.30 -7.06 -6.11
C PRO A 266 -13.65 -8.22 -5.35
N ALA A 267 -14.17 -8.61 -4.20
CA ALA A 267 -13.58 -9.65 -3.37
C ALA A 267 -13.71 -11.05 -4.00
N SER A 268 -14.84 -11.36 -4.66
CA SER A 268 -15.17 -12.69 -5.22
C SER A 268 -15.06 -12.81 -6.74
N ARG A 269 -14.85 -11.71 -7.49
CA ARG A 269 -14.79 -11.76 -8.97
C ARG A 269 -13.77 -12.74 -9.54
N TRP A 270 -12.71 -13.04 -8.83
CA TRP A 270 -11.67 -13.97 -9.26
C TRP A 270 -12.22 -15.37 -9.55
N GLU A 271 -13.32 -15.80 -8.92
CA GLU A 271 -13.96 -17.10 -9.12
C GLU A 271 -14.42 -17.32 -10.57
N SER A 272 -14.83 -16.24 -11.24
CA SER A 272 -15.23 -16.25 -12.66
C SER A 272 -14.17 -15.76 -13.63
N GLU A 273 -13.13 -15.06 -13.14
CA GLU A 273 -12.11 -14.41 -13.98
C GLU A 273 -10.84 -15.25 -14.17
N LEU A 274 -10.53 -16.16 -13.22
CA LEU A 274 -9.34 -17.00 -13.27
C LEU A 274 -9.65 -18.38 -13.84
N SER A 275 -8.69 -18.90 -14.60
CA SER A 275 -8.66 -20.32 -14.98
C SER A 275 -8.29 -21.20 -13.80
N GLU A 276 -8.71 -22.48 -13.83
CA GLU A 276 -8.31 -23.49 -12.84
C GLU A 276 -6.79 -23.58 -12.67
N ASN A 277 -6.03 -23.43 -13.75
CA ASN A 277 -4.57 -23.42 -13.70
C ASN A 277 -4.02 -22.23 -12.90
N GLU A 278 -4.58 -21.03 -13.08
CA GLU A 278 -4.16 -19.84 -12.35
C GLU A 278 -4.52 -19.95 -10.86
N ILE A 279 -5.70 -20.48 -10.55
CA ILE A 279 -6.13 -20.78 -9.17
C ILE A 279 -5.17 -21.79 -8.56
N GLY A 280 -4.92 -22.92 -9.22
CA GLY A 280 -4.07 -23.98 -8.72
C GLY A 280 -2.64 -23.54 -8.43
N TRP A 281 -2.05 -22.68 -9.25
CA TRP A 281 -0.72 -22.14 -8.98
C TRP A 281 -0.69 -21.26 -7.73
N VAL A 282 -1.66 -20.41 -7.56
CA VAL A 282 -1.76 -19.57 -6.36
C VAL A 282 -1.97 -20.42 -5.13
N GLU A 283 -2.94 -21.31 -5.16
CA GLU A 283 -3.29 -22.17 -4.03
C GLU A 283 -2.12 -23.10 -3.65
N TRP A 284 -1.48 -23.72 -4.64
CA TRP A 284 -0.32 -24.56 -4.36
C TRP A 284 0.81 -23.83 -3.64
N HIS A 285 1.17 -22.64 -4.12
CA HIS A 285 2.29 -21.88 -3.59
C HIS A 285 1.97 -21.06 -2.32
N CYS A 286 0.70 -20.88 -2.02
CA CYS A 286 0.25 -20.12 -0.84
C CYS A 286 -0.44 -21.00 0.22
N ARG A 287 -0.59 -22.31 -0.01
CA ARG A 287 -1.37 -23.26 0.83
C ARG A 287 -0.99 -23.28 2.31
N ASP A 288 0.25 -22.95 2.63
CA ASP A 288 0.78 -22.91 3.99
C ASP A 288 0.38 -21.66 4.77
N LEU A 289 -0.07 -20.61 4.07
CA LEU A 289 -0.40 -19.31 4.65
C LEU A 289 -1.88 -18.93 4.47
N MET A 290 -2.51 -19.33 3.36
CA MET A 290 -3.90 -18.96 3.05
C MET A 290 -4.89 -19.29 4.17
N PRO A 291 -4.90 -20.52 4.76
CA PRO A 291 -5.87 -20.87 5.78
C PRO A 291 -5.79 -20.02 7.04
N GLU A 292 -4.61 -19.51 7.38
CA GLU A 292 -4.43 -18.63 8.54
C GLU A 292 -5.24 -17.34 8.48
N PHE A 293 -5.61 -16.94 7.25
CA PHE A 293 -6.38 -15.72 6.96
C PHE A 293 -7.79 -16.02 6.45
N GLY A 294 -8.25 -17.30 6.57
CA GLY A 294 -9.58 -17.72 6.13
C GLY A 294 -9.72 -17.84 4.61
N TYR A 295 -8.63 -17.94 3.87
CA TYR A 295 -8.66 -18.17 2.42
C TYR A 295 -8.59 -19.68 2.14
N GLU A 296 -9.76 -20.33 2.08
CA GLU A 296 -9.81 -21.76 1.85
C GLU A 296 -9.50 -22.11 0.39
N PRO A 297 -8.69 -23.16 0.14
CA PRO A 297 -8.45 -23.67 -1.21
C PRO A 297 -9.74 -24.16 -1.87
N GLN A 298 -9.97 -23.85 -3.15
CA GLN A 298 -11.04 -24.45 -3.95
C GLN A 298 -10.66 -25.83 -4.50
N LEU A 299 -9.36 -26.02 -4.76
CA LEU A 299 -8.87 -27.26 -5.34
C LEU A 299 -8.52 -28.26 -4.24
N THR A 300 -8.85 -29.54 -4.51
CA THR A 300 -8.48 -30.64 -3.60
C THR A 300 -6.96 -30.80 -3.52
N ALA A 301 -6.47 -31.32 -2.41
CA ALA A 301 -5.04 -31.59 -2.22
C ALA A 301 -4.44 -32.46 -3.35
N ARG A 302 -5.24 -33.40 -3.90
CA ARG A 302 -4.85 -34.25 -5.04
C ARG A 302 -4.73 -33.46 -6.33
N ALA A 303 -5.67 -32.54 -6.61
CA ALA A 303 -5.61 -31.67 -7.78
C ALA A 303 -4.41 -30.72 -7.69
N LEU A 304 -4.13 -30.15 -6.51
CA LEU A 304 -3.02 -29.26 -6.29
C LEU A 304 -1.65 -29.88 -6.60
N GLN A 305 -1.48 -31.20 -6.43
CA GLN A 305 -0.23 -31.88 -6.74
C GLN A 305 0.16 -31.79 -8.23
N HIS A 306 -0.78 -31.58 -9.13
CA HIS A 306 -0.52 -31.37 -10.55
C HIS A 306 0.19 -30.04 -10.84
N PHE A 307 0.09 -29.05 -9.96
CA PHE A 307 0.68 -27.70 -10.14
C PHE A 307 2.14 -27.57 -9.70
N THR A 308 2.77 -28.66 -9.27
CA THR A 308 4.20 -28.67 -8.92
C THR A 308 5.15 -28.60 -10.13
N LYS A 309 4.73 -29.10 -11.31
CA LYS A 309 5.59 -29.31 -12.48
C LYS A 309 5.26 -28.46 -13.74
N PRO A 310 4.00 -28.11 -14.07
CA PRO A 310 3.67 -27.55 -15.39
C PRO A 310 4.23 -26.15 -15.66
N VAL A 311 4.38 -25.36 -14.65
CA VAL A 311 4.78 -23.95 -14.75
C VAL A 311 6.16 -23.75 -15.37
N ARG A 312 7.07 -24.70 -15.14
CA ARG A 312 8.43 -24.66 -15.72
C ARG A 312 8.42 -24.81 -17.23
N ALA A 313 7.52 -25.62 -17.76
CA ALA A 313 7.43 -25.90 -19.19
C ALA A 313 6.65 -24.81 -19.96
N GLU A 314 5.56 -24.29 -19.37
CA GLU A 314 4.69 -23.32 -20.03
C GLU A 314 5.23 -21.88 -20.00
N ARG A 315 5.97 -21.50 -18.95
CA ARG A 315 6.49 -20.14 -18.78
C ARG A 315 7.90 -20.12 -18.16
N PRO A 316 8.93 -20.61 -18.85
CA PRO A 316 10.27 -20.79 -18.29
C PRO A 316 10.92 -19.48 -17.80
N ARG A 317 10.65 -18.35 -18.46
CA ARG A 317 11.17 -17.04 -18.03
C ARG A 317 10.52 -16.55 -16.73
N GLU A 318 9.24 -16.83 -16.50
CA GLU A 318 8.54 -16.48 -15.26
C GLU A 318 8.99 -17.38 -14.12
N TYR A 319 9.18 -18.66 -14.38
CA TYR A 319 9.76 -19.59 -13.42
C TYR A 319 11.15 -19.12 -12.97
N LEU A 320 12.01 -18.69 -13.88
CA LEU A 320 13.32 -18.18 -13.54
C LEU A 320 13.24 -16.92 -12.68
N LYS A 321 12.36 -15.99 -13.01
CA LYS A 321 12.09 -14.81 -12.19
C LYS A 321 11.59 -15.18 -10.80
N SER A 322 10.70 -16.17 -10.67
CA SER A 322 10.21 -16.64 -9.39
C SER A 322 11.33 -17.18 -8.51
N ARG A 323 12.30 -17.89 -9.09
CA ARG A 323 13.49 -18.38 -8.39
C ARG A 323 14.35 -17.23 -7.85
N ILE A 324 14.52 -16.18 -8.63
CA ILE A 324 15.24 -14.97 -8.21
C ILE A 324 14.49 -14.29 -7.04
N TYR A 325 13.17 -14.12 -7.14
CA TYR A 325 12.36 -13.57 -6.06
C TYR A 325 12.37 -14.48 -4.82
N SER A 326 12.33 -15.81 -5.01
CA SER A 326 12.36 -16.74 -3.88
C SER A 326 13.67 -16.68 -3.09
N ILE A 327 14.78 -16.52 -3.77
CA ILE A 327 16.10 -16.39 -3.15
C ILE A 327 16.18 -15.05 -2.40
N ARG A 328 15.77 -13.96 -3.05
CA ARG A 328 15.83 -12.62 -2.46
C ARG A 328 14.92 -12.48 -1.23
N ASP A 329 13.72 -13.05 -1.28
CA ASP A 329 12.68 -12.88 -0.26
C ASP A 329 12.57 -14.11 0.68
N GLY A 330 13.55 -15.02 0.63
CA GLY A 330 13.62 -16.21 1.49
C GLY A 330 12.50 -17.24 1.23
N TRP A 331 11.90 -17.20 0.04
CA TRP A 331 10.84 -18.11 -0.37
C TRP A 331 11.42 -19.28 -1.17
N THR A 332 11.31 -20.49 -0.67
CA THR A 332 11.73 -21.69 -1.41
C THR A 332 10.56 -22.25 -2.20
N CYS A 333 10.65 -22.21 -3.55
CA CYS A 333 9.86 -23.06 -4.42
C CYS A 333 10.33 -24.52 -4.26
N ARG A 334 9.83 -25.24 -3.27
CA ARG A 334 9.95 -26.70 -3.20
C ARG A 334 8.74 -27.35 -3.83
#